data_315cdf12bc9424e25b3262de8ce5758d
#
_entry.id   315cdf12bc9424e25b3262de8ce5758d
#
_cell.length_a   1.000
_cell.length_b   1.000
_cell.length_c   1.000
_cell.angle_alpha   90.00
_cell.angle_beta   90.00
_cell.angle_gamma   90.00
#
_symmetry.space_group_name_H-M   'P 1'
#
loop_
_entity.id
_entity.type
_entity.pdbx_description
1 polymer ?
#
loop_
_entity_poly.entity_id
_entity_poly.type
_entity_poly.pdbx_seq_one_letter_code
_entity_poly.pdbx_strand_id
1 'polypeptide(L)'
;MYQYTAFDRSFVHQRAAQFRDQLERNLAGTLGEDEFRPLRLQNGWYIQRHAPMLRVAVPYGELSSRQLRQLAKIARVHDRGYGHFTTRQNLQFNWIPLVDGADVMDLLAEVDMHGIQTSGNCIRNITSDALAGIAPDEFVDPRPYCEILRQWSTLHPEFAFLPRKFKIAVTGAAEDRAATYWHDIGLHLYKNAAGEVGFRVLAGGGMGRTQIPGIVVREFLQWQQFLVFIEAIVRVYNRYGRRDNLYKARIKILVKAVSRTPSGRRKPAETRSNSACVTSWASPSTSWCRIASNSSSTD
;
A
#
# COMPACT_ATOMS: atom_id res chain seq x y z
N MET A 1 17.95 -5.76 7.85
CA MET A 1 17.59 -4.60 6.99
C MET A 1 17.68 -5.02 5.54
N TYR A 2 16.67 -4.66 4.73
CA TYR A 2 16.68 -4.92 3.30
C TYR A 2 17.83 -4.16 2.61
N GLN A 3 18.53 -4.83 1.71
CA GLN A 3 19.57 -4.21 0.88
C GLN A 3 19.01 -3.92 -0.50
N TYR A 4 18.98 -2.65 -0.88
CA TYR A 4 18.51 -2.24 -2.20
C TYR A 4 19.39 -2.81 -3.30
N THR A 5 18.74 -3.43 -4.28
CA THR A 5 19.40 -3.98 -5.47
C THR A 5 19.86 -2.87 -6.41
N ALA A 6 20.70 -3.19 -7.39
CA ALA A 6 21.06 -2.26 -8.47
C ALA A 6 19.82 -1.79 -9.25
N PHE A 7 18.80 -2.65 -9.40
CA PHE A 7 17.54 -2.30 -10.03
C PHE A 7 16.78 -1.26 -9.20
N ASP A 8 16.62 -1.46 -7.89
CA ASP A 8 15.93 -0.50 -7.00
C ASP A 8 16.59 0.89 -7.07
N ARG A 9 17.93 0.93 -7.01
CA ARG A 9 18.69 2.20 -7.10
C ARG A 9 18.46 2.89 -8.44
N SER A 10 18.63 2.16 -9.55
CA SER A 10 18.41 2.72 -10.88
C SER A 10 17.00 3.26 -11.02
N PHE A 11 15.99 2.50 -10.53
CA PHE A 11 14.60 2.91 -10.56
C PHE A 11 14.34 4.20 -9.76
N VAL A 12 14.89 4.33 -8.55
CA VAL A 12 14.71 5.53 -7.71
C VAL A 12 15.31 6.76 -8.38
N HIS A 13 16.53 6.65 -8.94
CA HIS A 13 17.17 7.75 -9.69
C HIS A 13 16.40 8.14 -10.95
N GLN A 14 15.91 7.16 -11.73
CA GLN A 14 15.07 7.44 -12.89
C GLN A 14 13.78 8.18 -12.50
N ARG A 15 13.16 7.82 -11.35
CA ARG A 15 11.98 8.52 -10.86
C ARG A 15 12.27 9.93 -10.40
N ALA A 16 13.42 10.19 -9.78
CA ALA A 16 13.83 11.53 -9.39
C ALA A 16 14.07 12.41 -10.65
N ALA A 17 14.79 11.89 -11.64
CA ALA A 17 15.02 12.59 -12.92
C ALA A 17 13.70 12.88 -13.67
N GLN A 18 12.78 11.92 -13.72
CA GLN A 18 11.46 12.13 -14.33
C GLN A 18 10.65 13.21 -13.58
N PHE A 19 10.71 13.23 -12.26
CA PHE A 19 10.02 14.27 -11.48
C PHE A 19 10.64 15.64 -11.73
N ARG A 20 11.95 15.74 -11.86
CA ARG A 20 12.67 16.98 -12.21
C ARG A 20 12.16 17.55 -13.52
N ASP A 21 12.13 16.75 -14.61
CA ASP A 21 11.57 17.19 -15.91
C ASP A 21 10.13 17.69 -15.77
N GLN A 22 9.29 16.94 -15.08
CA GLN A 22 7.88 17.31 -14.88
C GLN A 22 7.73 18.61 -14.09
N LEU A 23 8.53 18.80 -13.03
CA LEU A 23 8.49 20.02 -12.22
C LEU A 23 9.00 21.23 -13.00
N GLU A 24 10.11 21.12 -13.71
CA GLU A 24 10.68 22.18 -14.53
C GLU A 24 9.70 22.63 -15.62
N ARG A 25 9.03 21.70 -16.28
CA ARG A 25 7.98 21.99 -17.27
C ARG A 25 6.76 22.66 -16.65
N ASN A 26 6.38 22.26 -15.44
CA ASN A 26 5.29 22.92 -14.73
C ASN A 26 5.65 24.35 -14.33
N LEU A 27 6.86 24.58 -13.79
CA LEU A 27 7.35 25.90 -13.43
C LEU A 27 7.52 26.81 -14.65
N ALA A 28 7.89 26.26 -15.81
CA ALA A 28 7.97 26.97 -17.09
C ALA A 28 6.59 27.18 -17.76
N GLY A 29 5.49 26.66 -17.20
CA GLY A 29 4.16 26.79 -17.74
C GLY A 29 3.85 25.90 -18.95
N THR A 30 4.75 24.98 -19.33
CA THR A 30 4.56 24.03 -20.44
C THR A 30 3.86 22.74 -20.03
N LEU A 31 3.69 22.51 -18.73
CA LEU A 31 2.87 21.44 -18.16
C LEU A 31 1.86 22.06 -17.18
N GLY A 32 0.57 21.97 -17.49
CA GLY A 32 -0.50 22.56 -16.66
C GLY A 32 -0.62 21.89 -15.28
N GLU A 33 -1.15 22.64 -14.29
CA GLU A 33 -1.29 22.13 -12.90
C GLU A 33 -2.21 20.89 -12.83
N ASP A 34 -3.27 20.82 -13.62
CA ASP A 34 -4.18 19.67 -13.62
C ASP A 34 -3.51 18.40 -14.17
N GLU A 35 -2.59 18.54 -15.14
CA GLU A 35 -1.79 17.45 -15.69
C GLU A 35 -0.64 17.07 -14.72
N PHE A 36 0.01 18.05 -14.12
CA PHE A 36 1.10 17.84 -13.16
C PHE A 36 0.61 17.22 -11.84
N ARG A 37 -0.59 17.55 -11.39
CA ARG A 37 -1.15 17.08 -10.12
C ARG A 37 -1.12 15.56 -9.90
N PRO A 38 -1.59 14.69 -10.83
CA PRO A 38 -1.47 13.25 -10.66
C PRO A 38 -0.01 12.79 -10.62
N LEU A 39 0.89 13.41 -11.39
CA LEU A 39 2.31 13.07 -11.47
C LEU A 39 3.03 13.40 -10.16
N ARG A 40 2.85 14.61 -9.63
CA ARG A 40 3.44 14.98 -8.34
C ARG A 40 2.88 14.17 -7.16
N LEU A 41 1.57 13.84 -7.20
CA LEU A 41 0.97 12.97 -6.19
C LEU A 41 1.58 11.56 -6.19
N GLN A 42 1.92 10.99 -7.35
CA GLN A 42 2.63 9.71 -7.41
C GLN A 42 3.99 9.74 -6.71
N ASN A 43 4.63 10.89 -6.65
CA ASN A 43 5.92 11.13 -6.02
C ASN A 43 5.83 11.67 -4.58
N GLY A 44 4.63 11.65 -3.98
CA GLY A 44 4.43 12.04 -2.58
C GLY A 44 4.21 13.53 -2.33
N TRP A 45 4.15 14.35 -3.38
CA TRP A 45 3.98 15.79 -3.27
C TRP A 45 2.51 16.22 -3.23
N TYR A 46 2.16 16.97 -2.18
CA TYR A 46 0.85 17.58 -1.99
C TYR A 46 0.99 19.08 -1.92
N ILE A 47 0.14 19.82 -2.64
CA ILE A 47 -0.02 21.24 -2.41
C ILE A 47 -1.19 21.42 -1.44
N GLN A 48 -0.86 21.70 -0.19
CA GLN A 48 -1.82 21.97 0.87
C GLN A 48 -2.10 23.47 0.94
N ARG A 49 -3.19 23.84 1.63
CA ARG A 49 -3.67 25.24 1.71
C ARG A 49 -2.59 26.23 2.18
N HIS A 50 -1.70 25.80 3.09
CA HIS A 50 -0.74 26.69 3.73
C HIS A 50 0.71 26.43 3.32
N ALA A 51 1.01 25.23 2.83
CA ALA A 51 2.36 24.86 2.42
C ALA A 51 2.36 23.59 1.54
N PRO A 52 3.36 23.43 0.65
CA PRO A 52 3.63 22.15 0.04
C PRO A 52 4.03 21.13 1.10
N MET A 53 3.65 19.85 0.89
CA MET A 53 4.02 18.75 1.77
C MET A 53 4.57 17.60 0.93
N LEU A 54 5.78 17.18 1.25
CA LEU A 54 6.38 15.95 0.74
C LEU A 54 6.19 14.83 1.77
N ARG A 55 5.69 13.68 1.31
CA ARG A 55 5.68 12.46 2.11
C ARG A 55 6.66 11.46 1.54
N VAL A 56 7.66 11.12 2.35
CA VAL A 56 8.72 10.16 2.04
C VAL A 56 8.28 8.77 2.48
N ALA A 57 8.45 7.79 1.60
CA ALA A 57 8.17 6.40 1.90
C ALA A 57 9.23 5.81 2.83
N VAL A 58 8.78 5.18 3.89
CA VAL A 58 9.61 4.35 4.79
C VAL A 58 8.93 2.97 4.83
N PRO A 59 9.30 2.05 3.91
CA PRO A 59 8.67 0.75 3.80
C PRO A 59 8.75 0.00 5.14
N TYR A 60 7.60 -0.51 5.59
CA TYR A 60 7.41 -1.22 6.87
C TYR A 60 8.15 -0.60 8.07
N GLY A 61 8.41 0.72 8.02
CA GLY A 61 8.99 1.49 9.11
C GLY A 61 10.51 1.39 9.28
N GLU A 62 11.20 0.69 8.39
CA GLU A 62 12.63 0.42 8.52
C GLU A 62 13.48 1.55 7.92
N LEU A 63 14.39 2.13 8.73
CA LEU A 63 15.29 3.21 8.35
C LEU A 63 16.74 2.88 8.71
N SER A 64 17.66 3.11 7.79
CA SER A 64 19.08 3.09 8.08
C SER A 64 19.54 4.40 8.72
N SER A 65 20.68 4.36 9.43
CA SER A 65 21.31 5.57 9.96
C SER A 65 21.74 6.55 8.85
N ARG A 66 22.10 6.03 7.67
CA ARG A 66 22.42 6.85 6.48
C ARG A 66 21.18 7.59 6.00
N GLN A 67 20.05 6.91 5.87
CA GLN A 67 18.77 7.50 5.50
C GLN A 67 18.30 8.55 6.51
N LEU A 68 18.40 8.24 7.82
CA LEU A 68 18.01 9.18 8.87
C LEU A 68 18.86 10.47 8.84
N ARG A 69 20.19 10.36 8.60
CA ARG A 69 21.06 11.54 8.45
C ARG A 69 20.65 12.38 7.24
N GLN A 70 20.31 11.76 6.11
CA GLN A 70 19.88 12.48 4.91
C GLN A 70 18.54 13.18 5.14
N LEU A 71 17.59 12.52 5.79
CA LEU A 71 16.32 13.14 6.18
C LEU A 71 16.53 14.33 7.12
N ALA A 72 17.46 14.23 8.07
CA ALA A 72 17.81 15.33 8.95
C ALA A 72 18.51 16.49 8.20
N LYS A 73 19.32 16.20 7.18
CA LYS A 73 19.90 17.22 6.29
C LYS A 73 18.80 17.94 5.51
N ILE A 74 17.88 17.21 4.88
CA ILE A 74 16.74 17.78 4.15
C ILE A 74 15.90 18.67 5.06
N ALA A 75 15.59 18.20 6.29
CA ALA A 75 14.83 18.98 7.26
C ALA A 75 15.47 20.34 7.57
N ARG A 76 16.81 20.37 7.75
CA ARG A 76 17.53 21.60 8.11
C ARG A 76 17.73 22.55 6.95
N VAL A 77 17.93 22.01 5.74
CA VAL A 77 18.30 22.83 4.56
C VAL A 77 17.07 23.31 3.80
N HIS A 78 16.06 22.44 3.63
CA HIS A 78 14.90 22.67 2.75
C HIS A 78 13.57 22.81 3.48
N ASP A 79 13.49 22.43 4.77
CA ASP A 79 12.28 22.57 5.60
C ASP A 79 12.63 23.44 6.84
N ARG A 80 11.87 23.36 7.87
CA ARG A 80 11.98 24.13 9.13
C ARG A 80 12.79 23.44 10.23
N GLY A 81 13.66 22.51 9.89
CA GLY A 81 14.52 21.78 10.81
C GLY A 81 13.88 20.56 11.48
N TYR A 82 12.67 20.15 11.08
CA TYR A 82 11.99 18.97 11.64
C TYR A 82 11.21 18.19 10.57
N GLY A 83 10.95 16.92 10.85
CA GLY A 83 10.08 16.06 10.08
C GLY A 83 8.99 15.46 10.97
N HIS A 84 7.91 14.94 10.37
CA HIS A 84 6.79 14.32 11.07
C HIS A 84 6.67 12.84 10.68
N PHE A 85 6.88 11.93 11.62
CA PHE A 85 6.57 10.51 11.43
C PHE A 85 5.07 10.29 11.48
N THR A 86 4.55 9.54 10.52
CA THR A 86 3.12 9.30 10.39
C THR A 86 2.71 7.97 11.01
N THR A 87 1.42 7.80 11.32
CA THR A 87 0.84 6.52 11.78
C THR A 87 0.90 5.39 10.74
N ARG A 88 1.41 5.67 9.53
CA ARG A 88 1.68 4.69 8.48
C ARG A 88 3.17 4.56 8.21
N GLN A 89 4.00 4.82 9.23
CA GLN A 89 5.45 4.63 9.18
C GLN A 89 6.16 5.39 8.04
N ASN A 90 5.57 6.47 7.55
CA ASN A 90 6.21 7.37 6.60
C ASN A 90 6.74 8.60 7.35
N LEU A 91 7.66 9.33 6.70
CA LEU A 91 8.04 10.66 7.16
C LEU A 91 7.46 11.72 6.23
N GLN A 92 7.05 12.87 6.76
CA GLN A 92 6.63 14.00 5.94
C GLN A 92 7.30 15.30 6.37
N PHE A 93 7.59 16.10 5.35
CA PHE A 93 8.01 17.48 5.44
C PHE A 93 6.84 18.37 5.01
N ASN A 94 6.59 19.46 5.72
CA ASN A 94 5.37 20.25 5.50
C ASN A 94 5.63 21.66 4.97
N TRP A 95 6.91 22.04 4.73
CA TRP A 95 7.26 23.40 4.38
C TRP A 95 8.27 23.52 3.25
N ILE A 96 8.64 22.42 2.59
CA ILE A 96 9.57 22.46 1.47
C ILE A 96 8.92 23.20 0.31
N PRO A 97 9.51 24.31 -0.19
CA PRO A 97 9.02 24.97 -1.40
C PRO A 97 9.00 24.01 -2.58
N LEU A 98 7.97 24.03 -3.41
CA LEU A 98 7.88 23.11 -4.53
C LEU A 98 9.05 23.30 -5.54
N VAL A 99 9.59 24.51 -5.64
CA VAL A 99 10.75 24.83 -6.48
C VAL A 99 11.99 24.01 -6.09
N ASP A 100 12.17 23.70 -4.81
CA ASP A 100 13.27 22.86 -4.30
C ASP A 100 12.97 21.36 -4.47
N GLY A 101 11.78 21.03 -4.97
CA GLY A 101 11.28 19.67 -4.99
C GLY A 101 12.14 18.68 -5.75
N ALA A 102 12.73 19.11 -6.88
CA ALA A 102 13.62 18.25 -7.67
C ALA A 102 14.90 17.92 -6.92
N ASP A 103 15.54 18.92 -6.30
CA ASP A 103 16.77 18.72 -5.54
C ASP A 103 16.56 17.83 -4.32
N VAL A 104 15.42 17.99 -3.65
CA VAL A 104 15.05 17.12 -2.52
C VAL A 104 14.81 15.68 -2.98
N MET A 105 14.22 15.46 -4.17
CA MET A 105 14.05 14.10 -4.70
C MET A 105 15.40 13.45 -5.06
N ASP A 106 16.36 14.22 -5.58
CA ASP A 106 17.72 13.73 -5.84
C ASP A 106 18.46 13.39 -4.54
N LEU A 107 18.37 14.25 -3.51
CA LEU A 107 18.92 13.96 -2.18
C LEU A 107 18.31 12.69 -1.55
N LEU A 108 17.03 12.42 -1.77
CA LEU A 108 16.40 11.16 -1.33
C LEU A 108 16.93 9.97 -2.13
N ALA A 109 17.11 10.13 -3.46
CA ALA A 109 17.62 9.07 -4.32
C ALA A 109 19.05 8.65 -3.97
N GLU A 110 19.92 9.57 -3.49
CA GLU A 110 21.27 9.27 -2.99
C GLU A 110 21.28 8.21 -1.88
N VAL A 111 20.19 8.05 -1.14
CA VAL A 111 20.03 7.08 -0.05
C VAL A 111 18.93 6.06 -0.33
N ASP A 112 18.62 5.85 -1.59
CA ASP A 112 17.62 4.87 -2.07
C ASP A 112 16.19 5.14 -1.54
N MET A 113 15.83 6.40 -1.29
CA MET A 113 14.49 6.80 -0.79
C MET A 113 13.69 7.54 -1.87
N HIS A 114 12.37 7.51 -1.72
CA HIS A 114 11.41 8.12 -2.64
C HIS A 114 10.07 8.45 -1.97
N GLY A 115 9.15 9.11 -2.68
CA GLY A 115 7.79 9.39 -2.21
C GLY A 115 6.70 8.46 -2.80
N ILE A 116 7.06 7.43 -3.56
CA ILE A 116 6.12 6.53 -4.24
C ILE A 116 5.27 5.77 -3.21
N GLN A 117 3.99 5.51 -3.51
CA GLN A 117 3.02 4.83 -2.63
C GLN A 117 2.67 5.58 -1.34
N THR A 118 3.10 6.80 -1.17
CA THR A 118 2.71 7.61 0.00
C THR A 118 1.44 8.44 -0.25
N SER A 119 1.02 8.56 -1.51
CA SER A 119 -0.08 9.38 -1.99
C SER A 119 -0.93 8.68 -3.06
N GLY A 120 -2.01 9.31 -3.50
CA GLY A 120 -2.84 8.82 -4.60
C GLY A 120 -3.81 7.68 -4.24
N ASN A 121 -4.51 7.19 -5.25
CA ASN A 121 -5.47 6.09 -5.18
C ASN A 121 -4.83 4.76 -5.63
N CYS A 122 -3.77 4.38 -4.97
CA CYS A 122 -2.99 3.17 -5.20
C CYS A 122 -2.87 2.34 -3.91
N ILE A 123 -2.22 1.20 -4.00
CA ILE A 123 -1.74 0.47 -2.82
C ILE A 123 -0.68 1.35 -2.15
N ARG A 124 -0.91 1.67 -0.88
CA ARG A 124 -0.05 2.55 -0.10
C ARG A 124 1.12 1.78 0.50
N ASN A 125 2.14 2.52 0.96
CA ASN A 125 3.25 1.96 1.71
C ASN A 125 2.77 0.84 2.65
N ILE A 126 3.44 -0.31 2.61
CA ILE A 126 3.14 -1.45 3.49
C ILE A 126 3.61 -1.09 4.90
N THR A 127 2.79 -1.39 5.90
CA THR A 127 3.14 -1.17 7.31
C THR A 127 3.25 -2.48 8.06
N SER A 128 4.08 -2.48 9.10
CA SER A 128 4.30 -3.64 9.94
C SER A 128 4.33 -3.28 11.42
N ASP A 129 4.62 -4.24 12.26
CA ASP A 129 4.89 -4.05 13.68
C ASP A 129 6.16 -3.17 13.86
N ALA A 130 6.12 -2.23 14.79
CA ALA A 130 7.29 -1.41 15.13
C ALA A 130 8.44 -2.23 15.73
N LEU A 131 8.16 -3.40 16.28
CA LEU A 131 9.12 -4.33 16.85
C LEU A 131 9.41 -5.54 15.96
N ALA A 132 9.05 -5.46 14.66
CA ALA A 132 9.30 -6.53 13.69
C ALA A 132 10.77 -6.98 13.68
N GLY A 133 11.00 -8.29 13.79
CA GLY A 133 12.31 -8.91 13.87
C GLY A 133 12.96 -8.92 15.26
N ILE A 134 12.35 -8.31 16.28
CA ILE A 134 12.87 -8.27 17.66
C ILE A 134 11.79 -8.48 18.72
N ALA A 135 10.53 -8.60 18.35
CA ALA A 135 9.43 -8.77 19.30
C ALA A 135 9.53 -10.16 19.98
N PRO A 136 9.43 -10.24 21.31
CA PRO A 136 9.57 -11.51 22.04
C PRO A 136 8.42 -12.48 21.77
N ASP A 137 7.29 -11.99 21.32
CA ASP A 137 6.09 -12.75 20.96
C ASP A 137 5.96 -13.00 19.45
N GLU A 138 7.03 -12.77 18.66
CA GLU A 138 7.03 -12.94 17.22
C GLU A 138 7.13 -14.42 16.83
N PHE A 139 6.18 -14.90 16.05
CA PHE A 139 6.20 -16.26 15.49
C PHE A 139 7.08 -16.36 14.24
N VAL A 140 7.06 -15.32 13.41
CA VAL A 140 7.79 -15.22 12.14
C VAL A 140 8.05 -13.75 11.83
N ASP A 141 9.28 -13.40 11.42
CA ASP A 141 9.61 -12.04 10.98
C ASP A 141 8.76 -11.61 9.78
N PRO A 142 7.94 -10.55 9.89
CA PRO A 142 7.06 -10.11 8.80
C PRO A 142 7.78 -9.30 7.72
N ARG A 143 8.99 -8.79 7.96
CA ARG A 143 9.71 -7.85 7.07
C ARG A 143 9.98 -8.41 5.67
N PRO A 144 10.40 -9.68 5.49
CA PRO A 144 10.58 -10.24 4.14
C PRO A 144 9.28 -10.24 3.32
N TYR A 145 8.16 -10.53 3.96
CA TYR A 145 6.85 -10.55 3.29
C TYR A 145 6.34 -9.13 2.98
N CYS A 146 6.63 -8.18 3.85
CA CYS A 146 6.36 -6.76 3.59
C CYS A 146 7.15 -6.27 2.37
N GLU A 147 8.40 -6.70 2.22
CA GLU A 147 9.25 -6.34 1.09
C GLU A 147 8.74 -6.94 -0.22
N ILE A 148 8.32 -8.21 -0.21
CA ILE A 148 7.68 -8.85 -1.38
C ILE A 148 6.43 -8.05 -1.80
N LEU A 149 5.58 -7.66 -0.84
CA LEU A 149 4.40 -6.83 -1.11
C LEU A 149 4.76 -5.46 -1.66
N ARG A 150 5.80 -4.84 -1.14
CA ARG A 150 6.30 -3.55 -1.62
C ARG A 150 6.73 -3.66 -3.08
N GLN A 151 7.61 -4.60 -3.40
CA GLN A 151 8.12 -4.79 -4.76
C GLN A 151 6.98 -5.07 -5.74
N TRP A 152 6.08 -6.00 -5.41
CA TRP A 152 4.93 -6.33 -6.24
C TRP A 152 4.00 -5.14 -6.47
N SER A 153 3.75 -4.33 -5.45
CA SER A 153 2.75 -3.24 -5.54
C SER A 153 3.30 -1.90 -6.05
N THR A 154 4.64 -1.74 -6.07
CA THR A 154 5.27 -0.49 -6.51
C THR A 154 5.01 -0.25 -7.99
N LEU A 155 4.28 0.82 -8.31
CA LEU A 155 3.86 1.20 -9.67
C LEU A 155 3.19 0.07 -10.46
N HIS A 156 2.52 -0.86 -9.79
CA HIS A 156 1.76 -1.92 -10.46
C HIS A 156 0.72 -1.28 -11.39
N PRO A 157 0.76 -1.55 -12.71
CA PRO A 157 -0.01 -0.80 -13.70
C PRO A 157 -1.53 -0.91 -13.48
N GLU A 158 -2.01 -2.08 -13.07
CA GLU A 158 -3.45 -2.32 -12.82
C GLU A 158 -3.94 -1.58 -11.57
N PHE A 159 -3.06 -1.27 -10.59
CA PHE A 159 -3.45 -0.71 -9.28
C PHE A 159 -3.05 0.75 -9.09
N ALA A 160 -2.66 1.43 -10.16
CA ALA A 160 -2.31 2.85 -10.13
C ALA A 160 -3.52 3.76 -9.89
N PHE A 161 -4.73 3.31 -10.29
CA PHE A 161 -5.97 4.09 -10.23
C PHE A 161 -7.12 3.31 -9.58
N LEU A 162 -6.90 2.86 -8.35
CA LEU A 162 -7.95 2.22 -7.54
C LEU A 162 -9.08 3.20 -7.21
N PRO A 163 -10.29 2.73 -6.84
CA PRO A 163 -11.39 3.61 -6.43
C PRO A 163 -11.00 4.56 -5.30
N ARG A 164 -10.15 4.13 -4.39
CA ARG A 164 -9.59 4.92 -3.29
C ARG A 164 -8.27 4.30 -2.81
N LYS A 165 -7.47 5.08 -2.04
CA LYS A 165 -6.27 4.60 -1.37
C LYS A 165 -6.49 3.25 -0.68
N PHE A 166 -5.58 2.31 -0.89
CA PHE A 166 -5.64 0.96 -0.35
C PHE A 166 -4.46 0.71 0.59
N LYS A 167 -4.71 0.13 1.74
CA LYS A 167 -3.74 0.00 2.82
C LYS A 167 -3.61 -1.44 3.26
N ILE A 168 -2.38 -1.92 3.38
CA ILE A 168 -2.04 -3.26 3.86
C ILE A 168 -1.16 -3.11 5.09
N ALA A 169 -1.44 -3.90 6.13
CA ALA A 169 -0.58 -4.04 7.30
C ALA A 169 -0.31 -5.52 7.58
N VAL A 170 0.89 -5.80 8.05
CA VAL A 170 1.37 -7.17 8.34
C VAL A 170 1.91 -7.22 9.76
N THR A 171 1.55 -8.24 10.52
CA THR A 171 2.18 -8.58 11.79
C THR A 171 2.60 -10.04 11.82
N GLY A 172 3.69 -10.34 12.48
CA GLY A 172 4.16 -11.71 12.73
C GLY A 172 4.16 -12.08 14.21
N ALA A 173 3.64 -11.19 15.06
CA ALA A 173 3.61 -11.35 16.51
C ALA A 173 2.21 -11.75 17.01
N ALA A 174 2.14 -12.26 18.25
CA ALA A 174 0.88 -12.59 18.89
C ALA A 174 0.02 -11.34 19.14
N GLU A 175 0.66 -10.24 19.53
CA GLU A 175 0.01 -8.94 19.70
C GLU A 175 -0.06 -8.18 18.36
N ASP A 176 -1.25 -7.66 18.02
CA ASP A 176 -1.46 -6.86 16.80
C ASP A 176 -1.04 -5.39 16.99
N ARG A 177 0.25 -5.13 17.11
CA ARG A 177 0.81 -3.77 17.17
C ARG A 177 0.78 -3.05 15.80
N ALA A 178 0.54 -3.77 14.70
CA ALA A 178 0.37 -3.19 13.36
C ALA A 178 -1.05 -2.71 13.07
N ALA A 179 -2.00 -2.92 13.99
CA ALA A 179 -3.41 -2.56 13.85
C ALA A 179 -4.06 -3.12 12.57
N THR A 180 -3.80 -4.38 12.26
CA THR A 180 -4.19 -5.05 11.02
C THR A 180 -5.69 -5.06 10.80
N TYR A 181 -6.51 -5.18 11.87
CA TYR A 181 -7.97 -5.11 11.81
C TYR A 181 -8.50 -3.78 11.24
N TRP A 182 -7.70 -2.71 11.25
CA TRP A 182 -8.09 -1.38 10.80
C TRP A 182 -7.57 -1.03 9.41
N HIS A 183 -7.07 -2.02 8.68
CA HIS A 183 -6.55 -1.88 7.31
C HIS A 183 -7.47 -2.49 6.27
N ASP A 184 -7.32 -2.07 5.01
CA ASP A 184 -8.11 -2.61 3.90
C ASP A 184 -7.81 -4.11 3.71
N ILE A 185 -6.53 -4.51 3.91
CA ILE A 185 -6.10 -5.88 4.18
C ILE A 185 -5.22 -5.89 5.41
N GLY A 186 -5.48 -6.81 6.34
CA GLY A 186 -4.63 -7.17 7.46
C GLY A 186 -4.10 -8.58 7.31
N LEU A 187 -2.81 -8.78 7.57
CA LEU A 187 -2.13 -10.06 7.46
C LEU A 187 -1.49 -10.41 8.80
N HIS A 188 -1.96 -11.50 9.42
CA HIS A 188 -1.30 -12.08 10.59
C HIS A 188 -0.51 -13.30 10.16
N LEU A 189 0.81 -13.20 10.22
CA LEU A 189 1.74 -14.26 9.89
C LEU A 189 1.93 -15.15 11.13
N TYR A 190 1.78 -16.45 10.99
CA TYR A 190 1.95 -17.40 12.08
C TYR A 190 2.29 -18.81 11.56
N LYS A 191 2.57 -19.74 12.49
CA LYS A 191 2.75 -21.15 12.18
C LYS A 191 1.52 -21.93 12.62
N ASN A 192 1.02 -22.81 11.76
CA ASN A 192 -0.05 -23.74 12.11
C ASN A 192 0.46 -24.89 13.01
N ALA A 193 -0.43 -25.80 13.41
CA ALA A 193 -0.07 -26.94 14.25
C ALA A 193 0.96 -27.90 13.60
N ALA A 194 1.07 -27.90 12.28
CA ALA A 194 2.08 -28.66 11.53
C ALA A 194 3.42 -27.92 11.39
N GLY A 195 3.56 -26.69 11.94
CA GLY A 195 4.76 -25.87 11.83
C GLY A 195 4.87 -25.10 10.49
N GLU A 196 3.87 -25.17 9.63
CA GLU A 196 3.88 -24.47 8.33
C GLU A 196 3.57 -22.99 8.53
N VAL A 197 4.33 -22.14 7.81
CA VAL A 197 4.14 -20.68 7.81
C VAL A 197 2.99 -20.30 6.89
N GLY A 198 2.11 -19.43 7.40
CA GLY A 198 0.99 -18.92 6.63
C GLY A 198 0.37 -17.66 7.26
N PHE A 199 -0.67 -17.17 6.63
CA PHE A 199 -1.37 -15.95 7.00
C PHE A 199 -2.82 -16.21 7.40
N ARG A 200 -3.25 -15.63 8.50
CA ARG A 200 -4.65 -15.26 8.67
C ARG A 200 -4.87 -13.95 7.91
N VAL A 201 -5.82 -13.95 7.00
CA VAL A 201 -6.10 -12.80 6.14
C VAL A 201 -7.40 -12.13 6.57
N LEU A 202 -7.29 -10.83 6.87
CA LEU A 202 -8.43 -9.97 7.15
C LEU A 202 -8.66 -9.03 5.97
N ALA A 203 -9.91 -8.71 5.67
CA ALA A 203 -10.27 -7.75 4.63
C ALA A 203 -11.40 -6.82 5.06
N GLY A 204 -11.46 -5.63 4.47
CA GLY A 204 -12.53 -4.66 4.65
C GLY A 204 -12.45 -3.84 5.93
N GLY A 205 -11.28 -3.77 6.57
CA GLY A 205 -11.05 -2.87 7.68
C GLY A 205 -10.83 -1.42 7.26
N GLY A 206 -10.99 -0.51 8.20
CA GLY A 206 -10.62 0.89 7.97
C GLY A 206 -11.16 1.88 8.98
N MET A 207 -10.29 2.85 9.26
CA MET A 207 -10.56 4.03 10.08
C MET A 207 -11.24 5.13 9.26
N GLY A 208 -11.53 6.23 9.91
CA GLY A 208 -12.14 7.42 9.34
C GLY A 208 -13.52 7.68 9.95
N ARG A 209 -14.39 8.40 9.23
CA ARG A 209 -15.71 8.81 9.74
C ARG A 209 -16.59 7.64 10.20
N THR A 210 -16.44 6.47 9.57
CA THR A 210 -17.10 5.22 9.97
C THR A 210 -16.02 4.19 10.17
N GLN A 211 -15.72 3.83 11.41
CA GLN A 211 -14.76 2.78 11.75
C GLN A 211 -15.41 1.41 11.51
N ILE A 212 -14.72 0.54 10.80
CA ILE A 212 -15.15 -0.83 10.54
C ILE A 212 -13.91 -1.72 10.71
N PRO A 213 -13.94 -2.70 11.63
CA PRO A 213 -12.88 -3.71 11.70
C PRO A 213 -12.96 -4.64 10.49
N GLY A 214 -11.80 -5.13 10.07
CA GLY A 214 -11.71 -6.17 9.04
C GLY A 214 -12.32 -7.48 9.52
N ILE A 215 -12.89 -8.22 8.58
CA ILE A 215 -13.37 -9.58 8.83
C ILE A 215 -12.32 -10.60 8.36
N VAL A 216 -12.22 -11.73 9.03
CA VAL A 216 -11.38 -12.83 8.59
C VAL A 216 -11.98 -13.45 7.33
N VAL A 217 -11.22 -13.42 6.24
CA VAL A 217 -11.63 -14.01 4.94
C VAL A 217 -10.90 -15.33 4.67
N ARG A 218 -9.81 -15.57 5.37
CA ARG A 218 -9.06 -16.83 5.35
C ARG A 218 -8.36 -17.02 6.68
N GLU A 219 -8.61 -18.15 7.36
CA GLU A 219 -7.95 -18.46 8.64
C GLU A 219 -6.50 -18.85 8.45
N PHE A 220 -6.21 -19.71 7.49
CA PHE A 220 -4.85 -20.07 7.11
C PHE A 220 -4.68 -20.07 5.60
N LEU A 221 -3.73 -19.28 5.12
CA LEU A 221 -3.28 -19.20 3.73
C LEU A 221 -1.78 -19.47 3.71
N GLN A 222 -1.35 -20.52 3.03
CA GLN A 222 0.07 -20.79 2.85
C GLN A 222 0.79 -19.58 2.25
N TRP A 223 1.98 -19.25 2.75
CA TRP A 223 2.68 -18.04 2.36
C TRP A 223 2.98 -17.96 0.86
N GLN A 224 3.18 -19.10 0.19
CA GLN A 224 3.44 -19.15 -1.26
C GLN A 224 2.26 -18.62 -2.10
N GLN A 225 1.06 -18.65 -1.55
CA GLN A 225 -0.18 -18.25 -2.25
C GLN A 225 -0.61 -16.81 -1.94
N PHE A 226 0.08 -16.10 -1.05
CA PHE A 226 -0.45 -14.86 -0.50
C PHE A 226 -0.54 -13.73 -1.53
N LEU A 227 0.42 -13.60 -2.46
CA LEU A 227 0.36 -12.57 -3.49
C LEU A 227 -0.84 -12.75 -4.41
N VAL A 228 -1.06 -13.97 -4.90
CA VAL A 228 -2.20 -14.29 -5.78
C VAL A 228 -3.53 -14.02 -5.08
N PHE A 229 -3.61 -14.36 -3.79
CA PHE A 229 -4.82 -14.12 -2.99
C PHE A 229 -5.09 -12.63 -2.77
N ILE A 230 -4.05 -11.85 -2.42
CA ILE A 230 -4.17 -10.40 -2.26
C ILE A 230 -4.52 -9.73 -3.59
N GLU A 231 -3.89 -10.14 -4.68
CA GLU A 231 -4.18 -9.63 -6.02
C GLU A 231 -5.64 -9.85 -6.39
N ALA A 232 -6.19 -11.03 -6.12
CA ALA A 232 -7.61 -11.32 -6.34
C ALA A 232 -8.52 -10.35 -5.55
N ILE A 233 -8.21 -10.07 -4.27
CA ILE A 233 -8.96 -9.09 -3.47
C ILE A 233 -8.88 -7.69 -4.09
N VAL A 234 -7.69 -7.26 -4.47
CA VAL A 234 -7.47 -5.91 -5.05
C VAL A 234 -8.16 -5.78 -6.40
N ARG A 235 -8.14 -6.82 -7.25
CA ARG A 235 -8.87 -6.85 -8.54
C ARG A 235 -10.37 -6.74 -8.36
N VAL A 236 -10.95 -7.49 -7.44
CA VAL A 236 -12.37 -7.38 -7.10
C VAL A 236 -12.71 -5.97 -6.61
N TYR A 237 -11.88 -5.41 -5.73
CA TYR A 237 -12.06 -4.05 -5.27
C TYR A 237 -11.92 -3.02 -6.42
N ASN A 238 -10.95 -3.19 -7.31
CA ASN A 238 -10.75 -2.31 -8.45
C ASN A 238 -11.97 -2.31 -9.39
N ARG A 239 -12.56 -3.49 -9.61
CA ARG A 239 -13.74 -3.68 -10.48
C ARG A 239 -15.04 -3.20 -9.87
N TYR A 240 -15.28 -3.50 -8.58
CA TYR A 240 -16.59 -3.30 -7.94
C TYR A 240 -16.63 -2.18 -6.90
N GLY A 241 -15.49 -1.61 -6.55
CA GLY A 241 -15.40 -0.46 -5.67
C GLY A 241 -16.06 0.78 -6.28
N ARG A 242 -16.79 1.53 -5.47
CA ARG A 242 -17.50 2.73 -5.94
C ARG A 242 -16.52 3.82 -6.35
N ARG A 243 -16.76 4.43 -7.53
CA ARG A 243 -16.00 5.57 -8.05
C ARG A 243 -16.84 6.85 -8.12
N ASP A 244 -18.15 6.72 -8.09
CA ASP A 244 -19.13 7.81 -8.11
C ASP A 244 -19.19 8.61 -6.81
N ASN A 245 -18.81 8.01 -5.68
CA ASN A 245 -18.84 8.65 -4.37
C ASN A 245 -17.57 8.40 -3.58
N LEU A 246 -16.72 9.41 -3.50
CA LEU A 246 -15.42 9.38 -2.85
C LEU A 246 -15.46 8.97 -1.37
N TYR A 247 -16.55 9.31 -0.64
CA TYR A 247 -16.74 8.97 0.77
C TYR A 247 -17.17 7.52 0.99
N LYS A 248 -17.70 6.86 -0.04
CA LYS A 248 -18.15 5.46 -0.02
C LYS A 248 -17.26 4.53 -0.87
N ALA A 249 -16.11 5.02 -1.33
CA ALA A 249 -15.22 4.31 -2.26
C ALA A 249 -14.30 3.26 -1.60
N ARG A 250 -14.11 3.27 -0.26
CA ARG A 250 -13.22 2.33 0.42
C ARG A 250 -13.75 0.89 0.39
N ILE A 251 -12.84 -0.10 0.32
CA ILE A 251 -13.21 -1.53 0.29
C ILE A 251 -14.10 -1.95 1.47
N LYS A 252 -13.95 -1.36 2.64
CA LYS A 252 -14.79 -1.63 3.82
C LYS A 252 -16.29 -1.46 3.55
N ILE A 253 -16.66 -0.54 2.64
CA ILE A 253 -18.06 -0.32 2.27
C ILE A 253 -18.55 -1.45 1.34
N LEU A 254 -17.70 -1.89 0.40
CA LEU A 254 -17.97 -3.01 -0.49
C LEU A 254 -18.15 -4.30 0.34
N VAL A 255 -17.21 -4.63 1.21
CA VAL A 255 -17.28 -5.82 2.08
C VAL A 255 -18.54 -5.81 2.95
N LYS A 256 -18.85 -4.66 3.60
CA LYS A 256 -20.06 -4.51 4.42
C LYS A 256 -21.35 -4.69 3.63
N ALA A 257 -21.39 -4.23 2.39
CA ALA A 257 -22.57 -4.38 1.53
C ALA A 257 -22.82 -5.85 1.18
N VAL A 258 -21.74 -6.58 0.87
CA VAL A 258 -21.82 -7.99 0.49
C VAL A 258 -22.14 -8.90 1.68
N SER A 259 -21.51 -8.68 2.85
CA SER A 259 -21.76 -9.48 4.05
C SER A 259 -23.19 -9.32 4.63
N ARG A 260 -23.91 -8.27 4.22
CA ARG A 260 -25.30 -8.00 4.64
C ARG A 260 -26.37 -8.56 3.69
N THR A 261 -25.96 -9.12 2.54
CA THR A 261 -26.94 -9.72 1.61
C THR A 261 -27.29 -11.12 2.11
N PRO A 262 -28.53 -11.37 2.61
CA PRO A 262 -28.93 -12.72 3.02
C PRO A 262 -28.88 -13.64 1.80
N SER A 263 -28.29 -14.81 1.96
CA SER A 263 -28.38 -15.90 0.99
C SER A 263 -29.82 -16.24 0.77
N GLY A 264 -30.47 -15.71 -0.28
CA GLY A 264 -31.85 -16.07 -0.60
C GLY A 264 -32.72 -15.04 -1.35
N ARG A 265 -32.39 -13.78 -1.39
CA ARG A 265 -33.15 -12.79 -2.20
C ARG A 265 -32.39 -12.40 -3.46
N ARG A 266 -32.83 -12.92 -4.61
CA ARG A 266 -32.44 -12.45 -5.94
C ARG A 266 -32.87 -10.99 -6.13
N LYS A 267 -31.94 -10.07 -6.30
CA LYS A 267 -32.18 -8.69 -6.78
C LYS A 267 -31.79 -8.54 -8.25
N PRO A 268 -32.29 -7.50 -8.95
CA PRO A 268 -32.20 -7.34 -10.41
C PRO A 268 -30.79 -7.36 -10.99
N ALA A 269 -30.65 -7.50 -12.29
CA ALA A 269 -29.46 -7.88 -13.05
C ALA A 269 -28.15 -7.13 -12.73
N GLU A 270 -28.18 -5.90 -12.25
CA GLU A 270 -27.00 -5.12 -11.89
C GLU A 270 -26.29 -5.53 -10.59
N THR A 271 -27.02 -6.26 -9.71
CA THR A 271 -26.48 -6.73 -8.41
C THR A 271 -26.01 -8.19 -8.46
N ARG A 272 -26.26 -8.90 -9.58
CA ARG A 272 -25.92 -10.33 -9.71
C ARG A 272 -24.41 -10.60 -9.72
N SER A 273 -23.59 -9.65 -10.17
CA SER A 273 -22.14 -9.84 -10.26
C SER A 273 -21.44 -9.73 -8.90
N ASN A 274 -21.99 -8.96 -7.95
CA ASN A 274 -21.33 -8.66 -6.69
C ASN A 274 -21.45 -9.77 -5.63
N SER A 275 -22.58 -10.51 -5.59
CA SER A 275 -22.80 -11.54 -4.56
C SER A 275 -22.08 -12.86 -4.85
N ALA A 276 -21.98 -13.25 -6.13
CA ALA A 276 -21.31 -14.49 -6.53
C ALA A 276 -19.78 -14.45 -6.33
N CYS A 277 -19.18 -13.26 -6.42
CA CYS A 277 -17.73 -13.11 -6.35
C CYS A 277 -17.17 -13.17 -4.92
N VAL A 278 -17.94 -12.77 -3.90
CA VAL A 278 -17.46 -12.73 -2.51
C VAL A 278 -17.78 -13.99 -1.73
N THR A 279 -18.87 -14.68 -2.05
CA THR A 279 -19.15 -16.03 -1.48
C THR A 279 -18.16 -17.07 -2.00
N SER A 280 -17.56 -16.85 -3.20
CA SER A 280 -16.53 -17.73 -3.73
C SER A 280 -15.17 -17.63 -3.00
N TRP A 281 -14.94 -16.58 -2.21
CA TRP A 281 -13.71 -16.44 -1.42
C TRP A 281 -13.66 -17.40 -0.21
N ALA A 282 -14.80 -17.85 0.26
CA ALA A 282 -14.92 -18.70 1.46
C ALA A 282 -14.96 -20.21 1.14
N SER A 283 -15.09 -20.63 -0.12
CA SER A 283 -15.18 -22.05 -0.45
C SER A 283 -13.94 -22.56 -1.22
N PRO A 284 -13.40 -23.74 -0.84
CA PRO A 284 -12.22 -24.34 -1.50
C PRO A 284 -12.44 -24.82 -2.94
N SER A 285 -13.68 -24.72 -3.48
CA SER A 285 -14.07 -25.40 -4.72
C SER A 285 -14.24 -24.50 -5.93
N THR A 286 -13.77 -23.24 -5.93
CA THR A 286 -14.00 -22.33 -7.05
C THR A 286 -12.93 -22.37 -8.13
N SER A 287 -13.39 -22.34 -9.38
CA SER A 287 -12.70 -22.52 -10.65
C SER A 287 -11.48 -21.64 -10.91
N TRP A 288 -11.13 -20.70 -10.06
CA TRP A 288 -9.97 -19.82 -10.19
C TRP A 288 -8.66 -20.50 -9.81
N CYS A 289 -8.69 -21.55 -8.93
CA CYS A 289 -7.51 -22.40 -8.70
C CYS A 289 -7.12 -23.24 -9.92
N ARG A 290 -8.05 -23.50 -10.86
CA ARG A 290 -7.76 -24.30 -12.07
C ARG A 290 -7.03 -23.49 -13.14
N ILE A 291 -7.12 -22.18 -13.13
CA ILE A 291 -6.43 -21.35 -14.15
C ILE A 291 -4.94 -21.22 -13.81
N ALA A 292 -4.60 -21.18 -12.52
CA ALA A 292 -3.19 -21.12 -12.09
C ALA A 292 -2.44 -22.44 -12.22
N SER A 293 -3.16 -23.59 -12.20
CA SER A 293 -2.56 -24.93 -12.36
C SER A 293 -2.34 -25.33 -13.82
N ASN A 294 -2.98 -24.68 -14.78
CA ASN A 294 -2.84 -24.99 -16.21
C ASN A 294 -1.77 -24.16 -16.95
N SER A 295 -1.08 -23.25 -16.27
CA SER A 295 0.00 -22.46 -16.87
C SER A 295 1.41 -23.01 -16.59
N SER A 296 1.54 -24.17 -15.94
CA SER A 296 2.83 -24.80 -15.62
C SER A 296 3.12 -26.09 -16.40
N SER A 297 2.41 -26.31 -17.51
CA SER A 297 2.73 -27.42 -18.43
C SER A 297 2.62 -26.94 -19.88
N THR A 298 3.67 -26.29 -20.36
CA THR A 298 4.18 -26.37 -21.74
C THR A 298 5.57 -25.78 -21.78
N ASP A 299 6.53 -26.70 -21.95
CA ASP A 299 7.92 -26.59 -22.48
C ASP A 299 8.79 -25.41 -22.06
#